data_72e8df82c358c4f3308524287d9b6dba
#
_entry.id   72e8df82c358c4f3308524287d9b6dba
#
_cell.length_a   1.000
_cell.length_b   1.000
_cell.length_c   1.000
_cell.angle_alpha   90.00
_cell.angle_beta   90.00
_cell.angle_gamma   90.00
#
_symmetry.space_group_name_H-M   'P 1'
#
loop_
_entity.id
_entity.type
_entity.pdbx_description
1 polymer ?
#
loop_
_entity_poly.entity_id
_entity_poly.type
_entity_poly.pdbx_seq_one_letter_code
_entity_poly.pdbx_strand_id
1 'polypeptide(L)'
;LLENPQITAVGKVREVTPAVAANTGTVQVKIALDALPKGMQLGSVVSATANGPAKASIELPWAALTKDISEPAVWLIDDDGKAQLHKVTVARYLTGKVIISDGLKGGEKVVVAGGQLLHPGMIVEIAQPPDQAQAQGVQP
;
A
#
# COMPACT_ATOMS: atom_id res chain seq x y z
N LEU A 1 -15.46 20.10 -7.13
CA LEU A 1 -16.91 20.16 -7.14
C LEU A 1 -17.46 18.95 -7.89
N LEU A 2 -18.52 18.30 -7.40
CA LEU A 2 -19.03 17.08 -8.05
C LEU A 2 -19.64 17.37 -9.43
N GLU A 3 -20.33 18.49 -9.55
CA GLU A 3 -20.97 18.93 -10.79
C GLU A 3 -20.00 19.50 -11.83
N ASN A 4 -18.87 20.03 -11.38
CA ASN A 4 -17.82 20.54 -12.26
C ASN A 4 -16.43 20.21 -11.70
N PRO A 5 -15.80 19.12 -12.16
CA PRO A 5 -14.49 18.67 -11.68
C PRO A 5 -13.34 19.65 -11.91
N GLN A 6 -13.52 20.65 -12.78
CA GLN A 6 -12.52 21.69 -13.03
C GLN A 6 -12.43 22.71 -11.88
N ILE A 7 -13.49 22.83 -11.07
CA ILE A 7 -13.50 23.71 -9.91
C ILE A 7 -12.95 22.95 -8.73
N THR A 8 -11.70 23.24 -8.40
CA THR A 8 -10.97 22.60 -7.30
C THR A 8 -10.58 23.64 -6.25
N ALA A 9 -10.49 23.21 -5.00
CA ALA A 9 -9.99 24.01 -3.89
C ALA A 9 -9.03 23.17 -3.05
N VAL A 10 -8.07 23.84 -2.44
CA VAL A 10 -7.17 23.25 -1.46
C VAL A 10 -7.64 23.65 -0.07
N GLY A 11 -7.52 22.73 0.89
CA GLY A 11 -7.91 23.00 2.26
C GLY A 11 -7.22 22.09 3.23
N LYS A 12 -7.35 22.38 4.51
CA LYS A 12 -6.77 21.62 5.61
C LYS A 12 -7.86 21.06 6.50
N VAL A 13 -7.72 19.81 6.92
CA VAL A 13 -8.60 19.21 7.92
C VAL A 13 -8.40 19.96 9.23
N ARG A 14 -9.48 20.57 9.74
CA ARG A 14 -9.50 21.28 11.03
C ARG A 14 -9.96 20.41 12.18
N GLU A 15 -10.96 19.58 11.92
CA GLU A 15 -11.60 18.77 12.95
C GLU A 15 -12.12 17.47 12.36
N VAL A 16 -11.92 16.40 13.09
CA VAL A 16 -12.52 15.09 12.80
C VAL A 16 -13.32 14.72 14.03
N THR A 17 -14.63 14.59 13.89
CA THR A 17 -15.48 14.15 15.00
C THR A 17 -15.24 12.66 15.24
N PRO A 18 -14.80 12.23 16.43
CA PRO A 18 -14.44 10.83 16.69
C PRO A 18 -15.66 9.89 16.82
N ALA A 19 -16.85 10.38 16.53
CA ALA A 19 -18.09 9.63 16.60
C ALA A 19 -18.57 9.24 15.22
N VAL A 20 -18.92 7.96 15.05
CA VAL A 20 -19.58 7.45 13.85
C VAL A 20 -21.10 7.65 14.00
N ALA A 21 -21.72 8.32 13.06
CA ALA A 21 -23.18 8.47 13.03
C ALA A 21 -23.85 7.09 12.84
N ALA A 22 -24.63 6.65 13.82
CA ALA A 22 -25.18 5.29 13.87
C ALA A 22 -26.11 4.96 12.69
N ASN A 23 -26.75 5.97 12.12
CA ASN A 23 -27.71 5.81 11.03
C ASN A 23 -27.06 5.79 9.63
N THR A 24 -25.89 6.40 9.46
CA THR A 24 -25.23 6.54 8.14
C THR A 24 -23.87 5.85 8.08
N GLY A 25 -23.28 5.47 9.21
CA GLY A 25 -21.92 4.90 9.25
C GLY A 25 -20.82 5.89 8.87
N THR A 26 -21.12 7.21 8.89
CA THR A 26 -20.19 8.26 8.46
C THR A 26 -19.57 8.99 9.64
N VAL A 27 -18.39 9.54 9.43
CA VAL A 27 -17.68 10.43 10.36
C VAL A 27 -17.73 11.84 9.80
N GLN A 28 -18.03 12.83 10.66
CA GLN A 28 -18.00 14.24 10.25
C GLN A 28 -16.57 14.76 10.27
N VAL A 29 -16.16 15.33 9.14
CA VAL A 29 -14.84 15.97 8.97
C VAL A 29 -15.05 17.42 8.53
N LYS A 30 -14.46 18.37 9.26
CA LYS A 30 -14.48 19.79 8.89
C LYS A 30 -13.16 20.15 8.22
N ILE A 31 -13.26 20.70 7.02
CA ILE A 31 -12.11 21.14 6.22
C ILE A 31 -12.22 22.66 6.04
N ALA A 32 -11.15 23.37 6.41
CA ALA A 32 -11.02 24.79 6.09
C ALA A 32 -10.43 24.92 4.70
N LEU A 33 -11.10 25.59 3.82
CA LEU A 33 -10.58 25.92 2.49
C LEU A 33 -9.63 27.12 2.59
N ASP A 34 -8.52 27.08 1.90
CA ASP A 34 -7.56 28.18 1.84
C ASP A 34 -8.12 29.37 1.05
N ALA A 35 -8.93 29.09 0.01
CA ALA A 35 -9.67 30.07 -0.77
C ALA A 35 -10.96 29.45 -1.32
N LEU A 36 -11.99 30.27 -1.51
CA LEU A 36 -13.24 29.86 -2.14
C LEU A 36 -13.16 30.20 -3.65
N PRO A 37 -13.09 29.19 -4.55
CA PRO A 37 -13.00 29.43 -5.96
C PRO A 37 -14.34 29.96 -6.52
N LYS A 38 -14.28 30.78 -7.60
CA LYS A 38 -15.46 31.22 -8.30
C LYS A 38 -16.26 30.03 -8.83
N GLY A 39 -17.54 29.99 -8.56
CA GLY A 39 -18.44 28.90 -8.97
C GLY A 39 -18.68 27.85 -7.87
N MET A 40 -18.02 27.93 -6.72
CA MET A 40 -18.36 27.15 -5.54
C MET A 40 -19.28 27.97 -4.63
N GLN A 41 -20.41 27.42 -4.28
CA GLN A 41 -21.45 28.10 -3.47
C GLN A 41 -21.73 27.28 -2.20
N LEU A 42 -22.35 27.95 -1.21
CA LEU A 42 -22.84 27.26 -0.02
C LEU A 42 -23.88 26.21 -0.42
N GLY A 43 -23.73 25.00 0.11
CA GLY A 43 -24.58 23.86 -0.23
C GLY A 43 -24.07 23.01 -1.41
N SER A 44 -23.00 23.42 -2.09
CA SER A 44 -22.40 22.62 -3.15
C SER A 44 -21.85 21.30 -2.64
N VAL A 45 -22.08 20.22 -3.39
CA VAL A 45 -21.54 18.89 -3.08
C VAL A 45 -20.11 18.78 -3.64
N VAL A 46 -19.18 18.37 -2.80
CA VAL A 46 -17.77 18.23 -3.16
C VAL A 46 -17.27 16.81 -2.88
N SER A 47 -16.29 16.38 -3.67
CA SER A 47 -15.48 15.21 -3.38
C SER A 47 -14.10 15.70 -2.92
N ALA A 48 -13.59 15.17 -1.82
CA ALA A 48 -12.29 15.53 -1.30
C ALA A 48 -11.37 14.33 -1.23
N THR A 49 -10.11 14.51 -1.64
CA THR A 49 -9.04 13.54 -1.45
C THR A 49 -8.07 14.10 -0.42
N ALA A 50 -7.89 13.39 0.68
CA ALA A 50 -6.92 13.77 1.69
C ALA A 50 -5.61 12.99 1.50
N ASN A 51 -4.51 13.72 1.34
CA ASN A 51 -3.18 13.16 1.40
C ASN A 51 -2.70 13.27 2.85
N GLY A 52 -2.61 12.14 3.54
CA GLY A 52 -1.98 12.09 4.86
C GLY A 52 -0.44 12.20 4.73
N PRO A 53 0.28 12.40 5.86
CA PRO A 53 1.73 12.32 5.83
C PRO A 53 2.11 10.97 5.22
N ALA A 54 2.97 10.99 4.20
CA ALA A 54 3.49 9.79 3.57
C ALA A 54 4.26 9.01 4.65
N LYS A 55 3.65 7.99 5.22
CA LYS A 55 4.40 6.97 5.94
C LYS A 55 5.13 6.16 4.88
N ALA A 56 6.44 6.01 5.04
CA ALA A 56 7.19 5.08 4.22
C ALA A 56 6.47 3.73 4.28
N SER A 57 6.00 3.27 3.16
CA SER A 57 5.30 2.00 3.04
C SER A 57 5.90 1.22 1.89
N ILE A 58 6.00 -0.08 2.06
CA ILE A 58 6.56 -0.98 1.05
C ILE A 58 5.40 -1.69 0.37
N GLU A 59 5.37 -1.61 -0.95
CA GLU A 59 4.39 -2.32 -1.76
C GLU A 59 4.96 -3.68 -2.16
N LEU A 60 4.23 -4.75 -1.87
CA LEU A 60 4.59 -6.11 -2.24
C LEU A 60 3.45 -6.79 -3.00
N PRO A 61 3.74 -7.73 -3.92
CA PRO A 61 2.74 -8.64 -4.43
C PRO A 61 2.10 -9.43 -3.28
N TRP A 62 0.79 -9.67 -3.35
CA TRP A 62 0.11 -10.43 -2.30
C TRP A 62 0.66 -11.85 -2.11
N ALA A 63 1.28 -12.42 -3.15
CA ALA A 63 1.93 -13.73 -3.11
C ALA A 63 3.18 -13.77 -2.20
N ALA A 64 3.76 -12.62 -1.83
CA ALA A 64 4.85 -12.52 -0.87
C ALA A 64 4.36 -12.66 0.58
N LEU A 65 3.04 -12.47 0.82
CA LEU A 65 2.47 -12.53 2.15
C LEU A 65 2.26 -13.98 2.59
N THR A 66 2.77 -14.30 3.76
CA THR A 66 2.54 -15.57 4.44
C THR A 66 2.02 -15.30 5.85
N LYS A 67 1.91 -16.34 6.68
CA LYS A 67 1.51 -16.22 8.07
C LYS A 67 2.54 -16.86 8.98
N ASP A 68 2.82 -16.19 10.08
CA ASP A 68 3.46 -16.78 11.24
C ASP A 68 2.38 -17.03 12.29
N ILE A 69 1.95 -18.30 12.40
CA ILE A 69 0.82 -18.75 13.26
C ILE A 69 -0.48 -18.02 12.88
N SER A 70 -0.68 -16.78 13.35
CA SER A 70 -1.89 -15.98 13.12
C SER A 70 -1.58 -14.56 12.61
N GLU A 71 -0.31 -14.18 12.54
CA GLU A 71 0.11 -12.83 12.15
C GLU A 71 0.64 -12.80 10.71
N PRO A 72 0.42 -11.69 9.98
CA PRO A 72 1.02 -11.52 8.66
C PRO A 72 2.54 -11.53 8.74
N ALA A 73 3.18 -12.27 7.84
CA ALA A 73 4.62 -12.38 7.76
C ALA A 73 5.08 -12.46 6.31
N VAL A 74 6.35 -12.22 6.07
CA VAL A 74 7.03 -12.41 4.78
C VAL A 74 8.33 -13.18 4.99
N TRP A 75 8.79 -13.82 3.93
CA TRP A 75 10.11 -14.43 3.92
C TRP A 75 11.14 -13.42 3.43
N LEU A 76 12.15 -13.15 4.25
CA LEU A 76 13.34 -12.38 3.90
C LEU A 76 14.51 -13.31 3.63
N ILE A 77 15.36 -12.92 2.70
CA ILE A 77 16.63 -13.60 2.44
C ILE A 77 17.73 -12.70 2.97
N ASP A 78 18.49 -13.22 3.93
CA ASP A 78 19.64 -12.52 4.48
C ASP A 78 20.84 -12.52 3.51
N ASP A 79 21.94 -11.88 3.91
CA ASP A 79 23.15 -11.78 3.08
C ASP A 79 23.86 -13.13 2.91
N ASP A 80 23.61 -14.10 3.79
CA ASP A 80 24.11 -15.47 3.71
C ASP A 80 23.22 -16.38 2.83
N GLY A 81 22.14 -15.84 2.25
CA GLY A 81 21.20 -16.59 1.42
C GLY A 81 20.20 -17.45 2.22
N LYS A 82 20.03 -17.19 3.53
CA LYS A 82 19.11 -17.95 4.38
C LYS A 82 17.75 -17.29 4.44
N ALA A 83 16.70 -18.10 4.37
CA ALA A 83 15.32 -17.66 4.53
C ALA A 83 14.98 -17.46 6.00
N GLN A 84 14.45 -16.26 6.32
CA GLN A 84 13.97 -15.93 7.66
C GLN A 84 12.53 -15.41 7.58
N LEU A 85 11.68 -15.92 8.46
CA LEU A 85 10.30 -15.46 8.55
C LEU A 85 10.24 -14.18 9.37
N HIS A 86 9.71 -13.11 8.79
CA HIS A 86 9.65 -11.79 9.40
C HIS A 86 8.20 -11.30 9.50
N LYS A 87 7.77 -10.94 10.70
CA LYS A 87 6.44 -10.38 10.93
C LYS A 87 6.33 -8.99 10.36
N VAL A 88 5.19 -8.70 9.75
CA VAL A 88 4.93 -7.40 9.13
C VAL A 88 3.56 -6.86 9.51
N THR A 89 3.43 -5.55 9.48
CA THR A 89 2.13 -4.89 9.67
C THR A 89 1.58 -4.45 8.31
N VAL A 90 0.44 -5.03 7.94
CA VAL A 90 -0.25 -4.67 6.70
C VAL A 90 -1.12 -3.45 6.94
N ALA A 91 -0.85 -2.35 6.24
CA ALA A 91 -1.66 -1.14 6.27
C ALA A 91 -2.92 -1.27 5.40
N ARG A 92 -2.81 -1.92 4.25
CA ARG A 92 -3.92 -2.02 3.29
C ARG A 92 -3.72 -3.19 2.32
N TYR A 93 -4.81 -3.82 1.97
CA TYR A 93 -4.89 -4.82 0.90
C TYR A 93 -5.43 -4.14 -0.36
N LEU A 94 -4.77 -4.34 -1.49
CA LEU A 94 -5.16 -3.86 -2.82
C LEU A 94 -5.30 -5.06 -3.76
N THR A 95 -5.88 -4.84 -4.93
CA THR A 95 -5.98 -5.89 -5.95
C THR A 95 -4.59 -6.33 -6.41
N GLY A 96 -4.20 -7.55 -6.11
CA GLY A 96 -2.89 -8.13 -6.47
C GLY A 96 -1.70 -7.68 -5.63
N LYS A 97 -1.87 -6.75 -4.67
CA LYS A 97 -0.80 -6.15 -3.90
C LYS A 97 -1.18 -5.92 -2.45
N VAL A 98 -0.18 -5.81 -1.58
CA VAL A 98 -0.33 -5.41 -0.18
C VAL A 98 0.60 -4.24 0.14
N ILE A 99 0.13 -3.35 1.00
CA ILE A 99 0.91 -2.22 1.49
C ILE A 99 1.35 -2.54 2.92
N ILE A 100 2.64 -2.64 3.13
CA ILE A 100 3.25 -2.89 4.43
C ILE A 100 3.63 -1.54 5.05
N SER A 101 3.16 -1.31 6.27
CA SER A 101 3.43 -0.07 7.02
C SER A 101 4.59 -0.20 8.00
N ASP A 102 4.91 -1.43 8.41
CA ASP A 102 5.97 -1.68 9.39
C ASP A 102 6.49 -3.13 9.28
N GLY A 103 7.71 -3.37 9.77
CA GLY A 103 8.35 -4.68 9.75
C GLY A 103 9.24 -4.94 8.53
N LEU A 104 9.43 -3.97 7.62
CA LEU A 104 10.35 -4.08 6.49
C LEU A 104 11.16 -2.80 6.30
N LYS A 105 12.37 -2.96 5.80
CA LYS A 105 13.25 -1.85 5.39
C LYS A 105 13.45 -1.85 3.88
N GLY A 106 13.69 -0.68 3.31
CA GLY A 106 14.04 -0.59 1.89
C GLY A 106 15.33 -1.33 1.58
N GLY A 107 15.33 -2.11 0.49
CA GLY A 107 16.50 -2.87 0.05
C GLY A 107 16.55 -4.33 0.53
N GLU A 108 15.66 -4.75 1.42
CA GLU A 108 15.57 -6.16 1.84
C GLU A 108 15.03 -7.04 0.70
N LYS A 109 15.55 -8.25 0.60
CA LYS A 109 15.13 -9.23 -0.41
C LYS A 109 13.95 -10.05 0.12
N VAL A 110 12.78 -9.85 -0.48
CA VAL A 110 11.54 -10.52 -0.11
C VAL A 110 11.24 -11.64 -1.10
N VAL A 111 10.87 -12.81 -0.61
CA VAL A 111 10.43 -13.93 -1.45
C VAL A 111 9.01 -13.68 -1.94
N VAL A 112 8.82 -13.64 -3.24
CA VAL A 112 7.51 -13.40 -3.88
C VAL A 112 6.86 -14.65 -4.47
N ALA A 113 7.61 -15.75 -4.53
CA ALA A 113 7.11 -17.05 -5.02
C ALA A 113 7.82 -18.20 -4.29
N GLY A 114 7.12 -19.31 -4.08
CA GLY A 114 7.70 -20.51 -3.45
C GLY A 114 7.79 -20.45 -1.91
N GLY A 115 7.28 -19.40 -1.27
CA GLY A 115 7.37 -19.22 0.19
C GLY A 115 6.77 -20.36 1.02
N GLN A 116 5.83 -21.13 0.47
CA GLN A 116 5.24 -22.30 1.12
C GLN A 116 6.19 -23.49 1.30
N LEU A 117 7.31 -23.51 0.58
CA LEU A 117 8.32 -24.57 0.66
C LEU A 117 9.46 -24.21 1.61
N LEU A 118 9.47 -22.98 2.14
CA LEU A 118 10.55 -22.47 2.95
C LEU A 118 10.37 -22.82 4.43
N HIS A 119 11.52 -23.05 5.08
CA HIS A 119 11.63 -23.18 6.52
C HIS A 119 12.68 -22.18 7.04
N PRO A 120 12.55 -21.71 8.30
CA PRO A 120 13.53 -20.81 8.88
C PRO A 120 14.96 -21.38 8.82
N GLY A 121 15.92 -20.59 8.31
CA GLY A 121 17.31 -20.97 8.17
C GLY A 121 17.65 -21.77 6.89
N MET A 122 16.66 -22.04 6.03
CA MET A 122 16.89 -22.73 4.75
C MET A 122 17.70 -21.84 3.81
N ILE A 123 18.76 -22.38 3.22
CA ILE A 123 19.53 -21.68 2.18
C ILE A 123 18.76 -21.77 0.87
N VAL A 124 18.56 -20.63 0.25
CA VAL A 124 17.82 -20.51 -1.02
C VAL A 124 18.70 -19.86 -2.10
N GLU A 125 18.56 -20.36 -3.30
CA GLU A 125 19.13 -19.76 -4.49
C GLU A 125 18.06 -18.89 -5.18
N ILE A 126 18.44 -17.66 -5.54
CA ILE A 126 17.52 -16.73 -6.20
C ILE A 126 17.35 -17.14 -7.65
N ALA A 127 16.17 -17.68 -8.00
CA ALA A 127 15.84 -17.94 -9.38
C ALA A 127 15.72 -16.62 -10.16
N GLN A 128 16.46 -16.48 -11.25
CA GLN A 128 16.29 -15.36 -12.17
C GLN A 128 14.92 -15.47 -12.85
N PRO A 129 14.16 -14.35 -13.00
CA PRO A 129 12.92 -14.37 -13.74
C PRO A 129 13.18 -14.78 -15.21
N PRO A 130 12.32 -15.61 -15.80
CA PRO A 130 12.55 -16.16 -17.14
C PRO A 130 12.46 -15.15 -18.29
N ASP A 131 12.27 -13.87 -18.01
CA ASP A 131 11.88 -12.86 -19.02
C ASP A 131 13.06 -12.08 -19.66
N GLN A 132 14.30 -12.52 -19.54
CA GLN A 132 15.43 -11.89 -20.27
C GLN A 132 16.20 -12.83 -21.20
N ALA A 133 15.75 -14.06 -21.40
CA ALA A 133 16.48 -15.04 -22.22
C ALA A 133 15.95 -15.21 -23.66
N GLN A 134 14.89 -14.51 -24.08
CA GLN A 134 14.31 -14.71 -25.42
C GLN A 134 14.33 -13.49 -26.34
N ALA A 135 15.19 -12.51 -26.12
CA ALA A 135 15.37 -11.39 -27.06
C ALA A 135 16.61 -11.48 -27.95
N GLN A 136 17.24 -12.65 -28.07
CA GLN A 136 18.33 -12.86 -29.06
C GLN A 136 18.11 -14.14 -29.84
N GLY A 137 17.63 -13.98 -31.05
CA GLY A 137 17.76 -15.04 -32.06
C GLY A 137 16.55 -15.37 -32.92
N VAL A 138 16.06 -14.41 -33.71
CA VAL A 138 15.54 -14.72 -35.03
C VAL A 138 15.92 -13.57 -35.94
N GLN A 139 16.99 -13.73 -36.67
CA GLN A 139 17.20 -13.03 -37.94
C GLN A 139 17.15 -14.03 -39.05
N PRO A 140 16.56 -13.62 -40.22
CA PRO A 140 16.27 -14.46 -41.37
C PRO A 140 17.52 -14.89 -42.13
#